data_844e6a63fb2853ea65078f9f1418a151
#
_entry.id   844e6a63fb2853ea65078f9f1418a151
#
_cell.length_a   1.000
_cell.length_b   1.000
_cell.length_c   1.000
_cell.angle_alpha   90.00
_cell.angle_beta   90.00
_cell.angle_gamma   90.00
#
_symmetry.space_group_name_H-M   'P 1'
#
loop_
_entity.id
_entity.type
_entity.pdbx_description
1 polymer ?
#
loop_
_entity_poly.entity_id
_entity_poly.type
_entity_poly.pdbx_seq_one_letter_code
_entity_poly.pdbx_strand_id
1 'polypeptide(L)'
;VGEASNGEDAISFLQEHQDIDIILADIQMPRMNGVELLTAIRKISFSREPLIIMLSAYNDYAYVRDSFVLGAFDYMLKAKLDEAYIAPVLQKTVEELNRRQRDSASVPPQNEDEAVCSMLHRLAVSNSSDFTDYEKNENLKQGLNIVRKHVGEKNQELVLIRLSQTIQFEHTHRIISQTILTVLNKDKHVRNCFVCRHDDRHYILFFTFPEQRSMMAIRSLTHSILTDIKIRIRQFLNLNLSIGISDVANGFMQWNRLFLQAERLSALSYYNGYDYLFYPEAERPTIMQTEDWKEDWTLFKSELLHALKEDNKTLWKQRMQQGFELLVESFPSSPDRIRSALSDLIWKAGSLIYQKGKSSEKLHERFPYPVEYVRQLETLDETIQWIEQFLNMLHEELHQEIESATISLSPVVAKAKAILEQCYYEEIHLSNISEIVGVSESYLSKQFAKEIGMNFIPFLTNLRINKAKEGLENGLKIYDVAEKVGYVNTEHFSRIFKKVTGVSPLAYRKAYER
;
A
#
# COMPACT_ATOMS: atom_id res chain seq x y z
N VAL A 1 -1.12 -39.25 5.77
CA VAL A 1 -2.26 -38.96 4.88
C VAL A 1 -3.50 -38.95 5.73
N GLY A 2 -4.35 -37.95 5.63
CA GLY A 2 -5.60 -37.82 6.36
C GLY A 2 -6.75 -37.47 5.43
N GLU A 3 -7.98 -37.68 5.87
CA GLU A 3 -9.20 -37.31 5.15
C GLU A 3 -10.11 -36.52 6.09
N ALA A 4 -10.83 -35.53 5.51
CA ALA A 4 -11.84 -34.75 6.19
C ALA A 4 -13.11 -34.67 5.37
N SER A 5 -14.27 -34.75 6.00
CA SER A 5 -15.56 -34.79 5.31
C SER A 5 -16.08 -33.40 4.92
N ASN A 6 -15.52 -32.34 5.46
CA ASN A 6 -15.88 -30.95 5.22
C ASN A 6 -14.74 -30.01 5.69
N GLY A 7 -14.87 -28.71 5.41
CA GLY A 7 -13.84 -27.74 5.73
C GLY A 7 -13.59 -27.55 7.24
N GLU A 8 -14.62 -27.69 8.09
CA GLU A 8 -14.45 -27.56 9.56
C GLU A 8 -13.64 -28.73 10.13
N ASP A 9 -13.93 -29.95 9.68
CA ASP A 9 -13.17 -31.16 10.06
C ASP A 9 -11.72 -31.04 9.55
N ALA A 10 -11.52 -30.49 8.33
CA ALA A 10 -10.20 -30.25 7.77
C ALA A 10 -9.38 -29.25 8.61
N ILE A 11 -9.98 -28.16 9.07
CA ILE A 11 -9.31 -27.17 9.94
C ILE A 11 -8.89 -27.83 11.26
N SER A 12 -9.79 -28.59 11.88
CA SER A 12 -9.48 -29.32 13.13
C SER A 12 -8.30 -30.27 12.93
N PHE A 13 -8.30 -31.02 11.83
CA PHE A 13 -7.21 -31.95 11.49
C PHE A 13 -5.87 -31.20 11.25
N LEU A 14 -5.90 -30.06 10.55
CA LEU A 14 -4.70 -29.27 10.25
C LEU A 14 -4.12 -28.55 11.48
N GLN A 15 -4.92 -28.25 12.49
CA GLN A 15 -4.43 -27.70 13.77
C GLN A 15 -3.63 -28.76 14.57
N GLU A 16 -3.97 -30.03 14.45
CA GLU A 16 -3.28 -31.13 15.11
C GLU A 16 -2.07 -31.63 14.30
N HIS A 17 -2.09 -31.48 12.97
CA HIS A 17 -1.08 -31.99 12.04
C HIS A 17 -0.48 -30.88 11.21
N GLN A 18 0.62 -30.29 11.67
CA GLN A 18 1.28 -29.15 11.03
C GLN A 18 2.33 -29.52 9.97
N ASP A 19 2.51 -30.80 9.71
CA ASP A 19 3.49 -31.39 8.78
C ASP A 19 2.90 -31.81 7.43
N ILE A 20 1.74 -31.26 7.07
CA ILE A 20 1.06 -31.52 5.80
C ILE A 20 1.71 -30.71 4.68
N ASP A 21 2.20 -31.38 3.64
CA ASP A 21 2.81 -30.73 2.47
C ASP A 21 1.78 -30.40 1.37
N ILE A 22 0.74 -31.23 1.19
CA ILE A 22 -0.24 -31.08 0.10
C ILE A 22 -1.66 -31.26 0.64
N ILE A 23 -2.56 -30.37 0.26
CA ILE A 23 -3.99 -30.48 0.56
C ILE A 23 -4.75 -30.56 -0.77
N LEU A 24 -5.58 -31.59 -0.93
CA LEU A 24 -6.56 -31.70 -2.00
C LEU A 24 -7.92 -31.36 -1.43
N ALA A 25 -8.53 -30.25 -1.86
CA ALA A 25 -9.79 -29.79 -1.32
C ALA A 25 -10.86 -29.67 -2.41
N ASP A 26 -12.04 -30.21 -2.12
CA ASP A 26 -13.21 -29.96 -2.98
C ASP A 26 -13.70 -28.53 -2.82
N ILE A 27 -14.10 -27.89 -3.91
CA ILE A 27 -14.73 -26.56 -3.86
C ILE A 27 -16.09 -26.65 -3.16
N GLN A 28 -16.89 -27.65 -3.46
CA GLN A 28 -18.23 -27.81 -2.90
C GLN A 28 -18.21 -28.85 -1.77
N MET A 29 -18.14 -28.38 -0.55
CA MET A 29 -18.24 -29.20 0.66
C MET A 29 -19.37 -28.69 1.57
N PRO A 30 -20.01 -29.56 2.37
CA PRO A 30 -21.00 -29.15 3.37
C PRO A 30 -20.35 -28.36 4.50
N ARG A 31 -21.11 -27.52 5.20
CA ARG A 31 -20.72 -26.67 6.35
C ARG A 31 -19.73 -25.56 6.00
N MET A 32 -18.54 -25.91 5.53
CA MET A 32 -17.50 -24.99 5.07
C MET A 32 -17.03 -25.44 3.69
N ASN A 33 -17.20 -24.59 2.69
CA ASN A 33 -16.76 -24.86 1.32
C ASN A 33 -15.23 -24.69 1.17
N GLY A 34 -14.69 -25.12 0.00
CA GLY A 34 -13.24 -25.08 -0.23
C GLY A 34 -12.65 -23.66 -0.26
N VAL A 35 -13.42 -22.67 -0.65
CA VAL A 35 -12.99 -21.25 -0.68
C VAL A 35 -12.92 -20.69 0.75
N GLU A 36 -13.90 -21.03 1.58
CA GLU A 36 -13.92 -20.70 3.00
C GLU A 36 -12.79 -21.40 3.74
N LEU A 37 -12.53 -22.69 3.40
CA LEU A 37 -11.40 -23.46 3.93
C LEU A 37 -10.06 -22.78 3.60
N LEU A 38 -9.83 -22.37 2.36
CA LEU A 38 -8.65 -21.61 1.97
C LEU A 38 -8.45 -20.37 2.85
N THR A 39 -9.52 -19.63 3.09
CA THR A 39 -9.48 -18.43 3.93
C THR A 39 -9.18 -18.75 5.40
N ALA A 40 -9.68 -19.89 5.91
CA ALA A 40 -9.47 -20.33 7.28
C ALA A 40 -8.06 -20.89 7.51
N ILE A 41 -7.50 -21.62 6.55
CA ILE A 41 -6.12 -22.17 6.60
C ILE A 41 -5.09 -21.06 6.83
N ARG A 42 -5.31 -19.86 6.29
CA ARG A 42 -4.41 -18.69 6.49
C ARG A 42 -4.24 -18.26 7.95
N LYS A 43 -5.17 -18.60 8.81
CA LYS A 43 -5.12 -18.26 10.23
C LYS A 43 -4.35 -19.30 11.04
N ILE A 44 -3.95 -20.39 10.39
CA ILE A 44 -3.18 -21.48 11.01
C ILE A 44 -1.70 -21.24 10.74
N SER A 45 -0.88 -21.28 11.78
CA SER A 45 0.58 -21.22 11.62
C SER A 45 1.11 -22.62 11.32
N PHE A 46 1.67 -22.81 10.13
CA PHE A 46 2.33 -24.05 9.74
C PHE A 46 3.85 -23.92 9.87
N SER A 47 4.51 -25.03 10.15
CA SER A 47 5.97 -25.12 10.06
C SER A 47 6.45 -24.94 8.62
N ARG A 48 5.62 -25.36 7.67
CA ARG A 48 5.75 -25.15 6.23
C ARG A 48 4.36 -25.02 5.62
N GLU A 49 4.13 -23.97 4.85
CA GLU A 49 2.83 -23.71 4.23
C GLU A 49 2.48 -24.81 3.20
N PRO A 50 1.35 -25.52 3.34
CA PRO A 50 0.97 -26.59 2.43
C PRO A 50 0.60 -26.06 1.04
N LEU A 51 0.84 -26.86 -0.01
CA LEU A 51 0.34 -26.60 -1.36
C LEU A 51 -1.10 -27.10 -1.46
N ILE A 52 -2.02 -26.21 -1.81
CA ILE A 52 -3.45 -26.52 -1.87
C ILE A 52 -3.89 -26.65 -3.30
N ILE A 53 -4.42 -27.82 -3.70
CA ILE A 53 -4.98 -28.11 -5.00
C ILE A 53 -6.49 -28.23 -4.86
N MET A 54 -7.24 -27.45 -5.65
CA MET A 54 -8.69 -27.46 -5.59
C MET A 54 -9.29 -28.46 -6.57
N LEU A 55 -10.30 -29.19 -6.13
CA LEU A 55 -11.09 -30.10 -6.97
C LEU A 55 -12.39 -29.40 -7.36
N SER A 56 -12.64 -29.24 -8.67
CA SER A 56 -13.81 -28.53 -9.20
C SER A 56 -14.70 -29.43 -10.05
N ALA A 57 -16.02 -29.22 -9.96
CA ALA A 57 -16.96 -29.77 -10.92
C ALA A 57 -17.02 -28.88 -12.18
N TYR A 58 -17.56 -29.42 -13.30
CA TYR A 58 -17.46 -28.89 -14.67
C TYR A 58 -18.10 -27.52 -14.93
N ASN A 59 -18.41 -26.64 -14.05
CA ASN A 59 -18.96 -25.30 -14.35
C ASN A 59 -18.66 -24.22 -13.28
N ASP A 60 -17.73 -24.47 -12.36
CA ASP A 60 -17.47 -23.55 -11.25
C ASP A 60 -16.33 -22.55 -11.52
N TYR A 61 -16.33 -21.94 -12.71
CA TYR A 61 -15.24 -21.03 -13.14
C TYR A 61 -15.01 -19.86 -12.17
N ALA A 62 -16.08 -19.37 -11.54
CA ALA A 62 -15.98 -18.31 -10.54
C ALA A 62 -15.24 -18.78 -9.27
N TYR A 63 -15.56 -19.95 -8.77
CA TYR A 63 -14.92 -20.50 -7.57
C TYR A 63 -13.46 -20.94 -7.81
N VAL A 64 -13.16 -21.47 -8.99
CA VAL A 64 -11.78 -21.79 -9.40
C VAL A 64 -10.94 -20.52 -9.39
N ARG A 65 -11.45 -19.45 -9.97
CA ARG A 65 -10.80 -18.15 -9.98
C ARG A 65 -10.57 -17.62 -8.56
N ASP A 66 -11.61 -17.61 -7.73
CA ASP A 66 -11.53 -17.11 -6.35
C ASP A 66 -10.53 -17.94 -5.52
N SER A 67 -10.45 -19.24 -5.78
CA SER A 67 -9.47 -20.13 -5.15
C SER A 67 -8.02 -19.76 -5.51
N PHE A 68 -7.73 -19.38 -6.77
CA PHE A 68 -6.40 -18.91 -7.16
C PHE A 68 -6.04 -17.57 -6.51
N VAL A 69 -6.97 -16.62 -6.46
CA VAL A 69 -6.79 -15.33 -5.76
C VAL A 69 -6.54 -15.57 -4.27
N LEU A 70 -7.16 -16.60 -3.72
CA LEU A 70 -6.99 -17.03 -2.34
C LEU A 70 -5.79 -17.97 -2.12
N GLY A 71 -4.92 -18.19 -3.09
CA GLY A 71 -3.65 -18.88 -2.92
C GLY A 71 -3.70 -20.40 -3.13
N ALA A 72 -4.71 -20.93 -3.83
CA ALA A 72 -4.65 -22.30 -4.32
C ALA A 72 -3.46 -22.48 -5.27
N PHE A 73 -2.72 -23.58 -5.09
CA PHE A 73 -1.55 -23.89 -5.93
C PHE A 73 -1.94 -24.30 -7.34
N ASP A 74 -2.97 -25.15 -7.46
CA ASP A 74 -3.50 -25.60 -8.73
C ASP A 74 -4.96 -26.05 -8.56
N TYR A 75 -5.60 -26.46 -9.67
CA TYR A 75 -6.92 -27.05 -9.63
C TYR A 75 -7.01 -28.28 -10.53
N MET A 76 -7.92 -29.20 -10.22
CA MET A 76 -8.22 -30.36 -11.03
C MET A 76 -9.73 -30.47 -11.27
N LEU A 77 -10.11 -30.82 -12.50
CA LEU A 77 -11.51 -31.07 -12.85
C LEU A 77 -11.89 -32.50 -12.46
N LYS A 78 -12.88 -32.67 -11.57
CA LYS A 78 -13.36 -33.99 -11.13
C LYS A 78 -13.78 -34.90 -12.30
N ALA A 79 -14.31 -34.32 -13.38
CA ALA A 79 -14.73 -35.09 -14.57
C ALA A 79 -13.54 -35.64 -15.39
N LYS A 80 -12.30 -35.24 -15.12
CA LYS A 80 -11.10 -35.61 -15.86
C LYS A 80 -10.02 -36.24 -15.00
N LEU A 81 -10.36 -36.81 -13.84
CA LEU A 81 -9.39 -37.40 -12.91
C LEU A 81 -8.89 -38.77 -13.43
N ASP A 82 -8.19 -38.76 -14.56
CA ASP A 82 -7.42 -39.89 -15.05
C ASP A 82 -5.91 -39.70 -14.79
N GLU A 83 -5.14 -40.77 -14.90
CA GLU A 83 -3.70 -40.77 -14.61
C GLU A 83 -2.94 -39.76 -15.48
N ALA A 84 -3.32 -39.64 -16.75
CA ALA A 84 -2.68 -38.74 -17.71
C ALA A 84 -2.89 -37.26 -17.36
N TYR A 85 -4.00 -36.93 -16.68
CA TYR A 85 -4.31 -35.58 -16.23
C TYR A 85 -3.76 -35.26 -14.83
N ILE A 86 -3.80 -36.24 -13.92
CA ILE A 86 -3.34 -36.07 -12.54
C ILE A 86 -1.79 -36.00 -12.45
N ALA A 87 -1.08 -36.86 -13.19
CA ALA A 87 0.36 -36.99 -13.09
C ALA A 87 1.11 -35.65 -13.35
N PRO A 88 0.82 -34.86 -14.39
CA PRO A 88 1.46 -33.56 -14.60
C PRO A 88 1.24 -32.56 -13.46
N VAL A 89 0.03 -32.54 -12.86
CA VAL A 89 -0.29 -31.63 -11.74
C VAL A 89 0.50 -32.03 -10.49
N LEU A 90 0.55 -33.32 -10.17
CA LEU A 90 1.33 -33.82 -9.04
C LEU A 90 2.82 -33.64 -9.26
N GLN A 91 3.33 -33.88 -10.47
CA GLN A 91 4.73 -33.64 -10.78
C GLN A 91 5.12 -32.19 -10.56
N LYS A 92 4.33 -31.24 -11.06
CA LYS A 92 4.51 -29.81 -10.84
C LYS A 92 4.46 -29.47 -9.34
N THR A 93 3.58 -30.12 -8.58
CA THR A 93 3.46 -29.91 -7.12
C THR A 93 4.71 -30.38 -6.39
N VAL A 94 5.24 -31.55 -6.75
CA VAL A 94 6.49 -32.11 -6.17
C VAL A 94 7.70 -31.24 -6.55
N GLU A 95 7.80 -30.78 -7.78
CA GLU A 95 8.84 -29.85 -8.21
C GLU A 95 8.82 -28.57 -7.38
N GLU A 96 7.63 -28.04 -7.08
CA GLU A 96 7.47 -26.86 -6.23
C GLU A 96 7.86 -27.12 -4.78
N LEU A 97 7.48 -28.24 -4.19
CA LEU A 97 7.90 -28.62 -2.84
C LEU A 97 9.44 -28.74 -2.75
N ASN A 98 10.04 -29.38 -3.73
CA ASN A 98 11.50 -29.52 -3.79
C ASN A 98 12.19 -28.15 -3.97
N ARG A 99 11.59 -27.22 -4.71
CA ARG A 99 12.10 -25.86 -4.89
C ARG A 99 12.04 -25.09 -3.57
N ARG A 100 10.90 -25.11 -2.85
CA ARG A 100 10.75 -24.46 -1.52
C ARG A 100 11.74 -25.02 -0.50
N GLN A 101 12.13 -26.28 -0.61
CA GLN A 101 13.17 -26.87 0.23
C GLN A 101 14.56 -26.32 -0.09
N ARG A 102 14.85 -25.99 -1.35
CA ARG A 102 16.14 -25.43 -1.78
C ARG A 102 16.25 -23.94 -1.46
N ASP A 103 15.18 -23.18 -1.58
CA ASP A 103 15.13 -21.72 -1.36
C ASP A 103 15.29 -21.35 0.14
N SER A 104 15.04 -22.29 1.07
CA SER A 104 15.34 -22.11 2.50
C SER A 104 16.82 -22.23 2.86
N ALA A 105 17.67 -22.69 1.93
CA ALA A 105 19.12 -22.65 2.06
C ALA A 105 19.62 -21.57 1.10
N SER A 106 20.19 -20.48 1.60
CA SER A 106 20.75 -19.36 0.84
C SER A 106 21.69 -19.85 -0.28
N VAL A 107 21.17 -20.00 -1.51
CA VAL A 107 21.93 -20.39 -2.70
C VAL A 107 21.94 -19.20 -3.65
N PRO A 108 23.09 -18.84 -4.26
CA PRO A 108 23.16 -17.81 -5.29
C PRO A 108 22.28 -18.18 -6.50
N PRO A 109 21.79 -17.21 -7.28
CA PRO A 109 20.85 -17.43 -8.36
C PRO A 109 21.37 -18.48 -9.34
N GLN A 110 20.63 -19.58 -9.51
CA GLN A 110 21.04 -20.71 -10.37
C GLN A 110 20.67 -20.51 -11.85
N ASN A 111 19.99 -19.39 -12.19
CA ASN A 111 19.56 -19.10 -13.55
C ASN A 111 20.15 -17.76 -13.99
N GLU A 112 20.82 -17.73 -15.16
CA GLU A 112 21.37 -16.49 -15.72
C GLU A 112 20.31 -15.39 -15.85
N ASP A 113 19.07 -15.75 -16.16
CA ASP A 113 17.95 -14.81 -16.27
C ASP A 113 17.59 -14.13 -14.93
N GLU A 114 17.66 -14.85 -13.80
CA GLU A 114 17.43 -14.27 -12.47
C GLU A 114 18.54 -13.27 -12.09
N ALA A 115 19.78 -13.59 -12.44
CA ALA A 115 20.90 -12.69 -12.23
C ALA A 115 20.76 -11.41 -13.07
N VAL A 116 20.33 -11.56 -14.33
CA VAL A 116 20.05 -10.44 -15.24
C VAL A 116 18.90 -9.59 -14.68
N CYS A 117 17.77 -10.20 -14.28
CA CYS A 117 16.64 -9.50 -13.69
C CYS A 117 17.03 -8.73 -12.42
N SER A 118 17.77 -9.36 -11.51
CA SER A 118 18.25 -8.70 -10.28
C SER A 118 19.10 -7.46 -10.59
N MET A 119 19.99 -7.56 -11.58
CA MET A 119 20.83 -6.45 -11.98
C MET A 119 20.05 -5.35 -12.71
N LEU A 120 19.14 -5.70 -13.61
CA LEU A 120 18.25 -4.75 -14.28
C LEU A 120 17.37 -3.99 -13.29
N HIS A 121 16.79 -4.70 -12.33
CA HIS A 121 16.01 -4.11 -11.25
C HIS A 121 16.86 -3.11 -10.45
N ARG A 122 18.06 -3.49 -10.07
CA ARG A 122 18.99 -2.62 -9.36
C ARG A 122 19.34 -1.37 -10.16
N LEU A 123 19.62 -1.50 -11.46
CA LEU A 123 19.90 -0.38 -12.35
C LEU A 123 18.70 0.57 -12.52
N ALA A 124 17.48 0.04 -12.53
CA ALA A 124 16.27 0.83 -12.65
C ALA A 124 15.95 1.61 -11.36
N VAL A 125 16.12 0.99 -10.20
CA VAL A 125 15.64 1.53 -8.91
C VAL A 125 16.71 2.36 -8.18
N SER A 126 18.01 2.16 -8.45
CA SER A 126 19.12 2.90 -7.81
C SER A 126 19.14 4.38 -8.20
N ASN A 127 19.40 5.26 -7.25
CA ASN A 127 19.59 6.68 -7.54
C ASN A 127 20.83 6.92 -8.41
N SER A 128 20.77 7.95 -9.26
CA SER A 128 21.87 8.33 -10.18
C SER A 128 23.19 8.66 -9.48
N SER A 129 23.18 9.01 -8.19
CA SER A 129 24.37 9.23 -7.37
C SER A 129 25.19 7.95 -7.16
N ASP A 130 24.53 6.78 -7.15
CA ASP A 130 25.21 5.49 -6.95
C ASP A 130 26.02 5.06 -8.19
N PHE A 131 25.74 5.68 -9.35
CA PHE A 131 26.44 5.42 -10.62
C PHE A 131 27.71 6.24 -10.80
N THR A 132 27.92 7.32 -10.07
CA THR A 132 29.19 8.09 -10.11
C THR A 132 30.35 7.27 -9.58
N ASP A 133 30.10 6.27 -8.71
CA ASP A 133 31.11 5.32 -8.24
C ASP A 133 31.17 4.01 -9.07
N TYR A 134 30.47 3.97 -10.21
CA TYR A 134 30.43 2.81 -11.11
C TYR A 134 31.83 2.33 -11.53
N GLU A 135 32.73 3.26 -11.87
CA GLU A 135 34.09 2.92 -12.28
C GLU A 135 34.93 2.28 -11.17
N LYS A 136 34.52 2.45 -9.92
CA LYS A 136 35.21 1.93 -8.73
C LYS A 136 34.63 0.63 -8.20
N ASN A 137 33.40 0.23 -8.63
CA ASN A 137 32.71 -0.94 -8.10
C ASN A 137 32.79 -2.14 -9.07
N GLU A 138 33.69 -3.06 -8.79
CA GLU A 138 33.95 -4.26 -9.60
C GLU A 138 32.71 -5.16 -9.76
N ASN A 139 31.87 -5.27 -8.72
CA ASN A 139 30.64 -6.06 -8.75
C ASN A 139 29.59 -5.46 -9.70
N LEU A 140 29.51 -4.13 -9.78
CA LEU A 140 28.64 -3.43 -10.73
C LEU A 140 29.13 -3.60 -12.17
N LYS A 141 30.46 -3.58 -12.41
CA LYS A 141 31.04 -3.83 -13.72
C LYS A 141 30.74 -5.25 -14.20
N GLN A 142 30.92 -6.25 -13.33
CA GLN A 142 30.63 -7.65 -13.67
C GLN A 142 29.14 -7.84 -13.97
N GLY A 143 28.25 -7.28 -13.15
CA GLY A 143 26.81 -7.33 -13.38
C GLY A 143 26.39 -6.67 -14.69
N LEU A 144 26.94 -5.50 -15.04
CA LEU A 144 26.67 -4.85 -16.33
C LEU A 144 27.20 -5.64 -17.51
N ASN A 145 28.33 -6.34 -17.39
CA ASN A 145 28.82 -7.22 -18.44
C ASN A 145 27.87 -8.41 -18.69
N ILE A 146 27.23 -8.92 -17.64
CA ILE A 146 26.16 -9.93 -17.77
C ILE A 146 24.97 -9.34 -18.51
N VAL A 147 24.47 -8.17 -18.06
CA VAL A 147 23.33 -7.50 -18.71
C VAL A 147 23.61 -7.21 -20.19
N ARG A 148 24.80 -6.72 -20.54
CA ARG A 148 25.20 -6.43 -21.93
C ARG A 148 25.16 -7.63 -22.87
N LYS A 149 25.35 -8.83 -22.35
CA LYS A 149 25.26 -10.06 -23.15
C LYS A 149 23.82 -10.42 -23.51
N HIS A 150 22.88 -10.08 -22.65
CA HIS A 150 21.49 -10.51 -22.75
C HIS A 150 20.56 -9.39 -23.21
N VAL A 151 20.90 -8.13 -22.92
CA VAL A 151 20.05 -6.95 -23.17
C VAL A 151 20.75 -6.01 -24.14
N GLY A 152 20.08 -5.67 -25.23
CA GLY A 152 20.60 -4.70 -26.22
C GLY A 152 20.65 -3.28 -25.65
N GLU A 153 21.61 -2.47 -26.11
CA GLU A 153 21.75 -1.07 -25.68
C GLU A 153 20.90 -0.08 -26.49
N LYS A 154 20.20 -0.54 -27.54
CA LYS A 154 19.41 0.32 -28.44
C LYS A 154 17.93 0.12 -28.26
N ASN A 155 17.20 1.23 -28.39
CA ASN A 155 15.74 1.26 -28.34
C ASN A 155 15.19 0.52 -27.11
N GLN A 156 15.63 0.96 -25.95
CA GLN A 156 15.23 0.43 -24.66
C GLN A 156 13.98 1.16 -24.17
N GLU A 157 12.99 0.40 -23.71
CA GLU A 157 11.76 0.90 -23.14
C GLU A 157 11.48 0.16 -21.82
N LEU A 158 11.07 0.87 -20.81
CA LEU A 158 10.71 0.29 -19.53
C LEU A 158 9.20 0.45 -19.30
N VAL A 159 8.59 -0.62 -18.87
CA VAL A 159 7.17 -0.66 -18.57
C VAL A 159 6.96 -1.07 -17.12
N LEU A 160 6.16 -0.31 -16.39
CA LEU A 160 5.74 -0.66 -15.04
C LEU A 160 4.27 -1.07 -15.04
N ILE A 161 4.02 -2.31 -14.68
CA ILE A 161 2.67 -2.85 -14.45
C ILE A 161 2.34 -2.69 -12.98
N ARG A 162 1.22 -2.03 -12.68
CA ARG A 162 0.62 -1.92 -11.35
C ARG A 162 -0.65 -2.74 -11.30
N LEU A 163 -0.77 -3.65 -10.34
CA LEU A 163 -1.96 -4.44 -10.08
C LEU A 163 -2.98 -3.66 -9.26
N SER A 164 -4.27 -3.92 -9.47
CA SER A 164 -5.36 -3.30 -8.69
C SER A 164 -5.42 -3.73 -7.23
N GLN A 165 -4.70 -4.78 -6.85
CA GLN A 165 -4.61 -5.27 -5.47
C GLN A 165 -3.25 -5.88 -5.17
N THR A 166 -2.89 -5.90 -3.89
CA THR A 166 -1.67 -6.53 -3.39
C THR A 166 -1.79 -8.05 -3.46
N ILE A 167 -0.77 -8.69 -4.00
CA ILE A 167 -0.69 -10.16 -4.07
C ILE A 167 0.12 -10.66 -2.88
N GLN A 168 -0.49 -11.51 -2.07
CA GLN A 168 0.15 -12.03 -0.86
C GLN A 168 0.87 -13.37 -1.08
N PHE A 169 0.61 -14.04 -2.22
CA PHE A 169 1.10 -15.40 -2.44
C PHE A 169 2.14 -15.45 -3.55
N GLU A 170 3.27 -16.07 -3.25
CA GLU A 170 4.37 -16.29 -4.19
C GLU A 170 3.93 -17.07 -5.44
N HIS A 171 3.02 -18.04 -5.24
CA HIS A 171 2.46 -18.81 -6.35
C HIS A 171 1.69 -17.92 -7.35
N THR A 172 0.88 -16.98 -6.86
CA THR A 172 0.14 -16.04 -7.72
C THR A 172 1.11 -15.14 -8.48
N HIS A 173 2.17 -14.65 -7.84
CA HIS A 173 3.23 -13.91 -8.51
C HIS A 173 3.87 -14.70 -9.64
N ARG A 174 4.07 -16.02 -9.44
CA ARG A 174 4.59 -16.89 -10.48
C ARG A 174 3.63 -17.04 -11.67
N ILE A 175 2.34 -17.22 -11.41
CA ILE A 175 1.32 -17.28 -12.47
C ILE A 175 1.31 -15.98 -13.27
N ILE A 176 1.38 -14.83 -12.61
CA ILE A 176 1.44 -13.53 -13.29
C ILE A 176 2.69 -13.47 -14.18
N SER A 177 3.87 -13.76 -13.64
CA SER A 177 5.12 -13.75 -14.40
C SER A 177 5.09 -14.72 -15.58
N GLN A 178 4.60 -15.94 -15.38
CA GLN A 178 4.46 -16.94 -16.46
C GLN A 178 3.45 -16.49 -17.52
N THR A 179 2.35 -15.87 -17.12
CA THR A 179 1.35 -15.34 -18.06
C THR A 179 1.96 -14.25 -18.93
N ILE A 180 2.72 -13.33 -18.33
CA ILE A 180 3.44 -12.28 -19.05
C ILE A 180 4.45 -12.90 -20.02
N LEU A 181 5.32 -13.80 -19.55
CA LEU A 181 6.32 -14.48 -20.37
C LEU A 181 5.70 -15.27 -21.52
N THR A 182 4.54 -15.90 -21.31
CA THR A 182 3.83 -16.63 -22.36
C THR A 182 3.38 -15.71 -23.49
N VAL A 183 2.98 -14.47 -23.19
CA VAL A 183 2.64 -13.46 -24.20
C VAL A 183 3.89 -13.02 -24.95
N LEU A 184 4.94 -12.69 -24.20
CA LEU A 184 6.20 -12.18 -24.75
C LEU A 184 6.89 -13.18 -25.70
N ASN A 185 6.88 -14.46 -25.33
CA ASN A 185 7.51 -15.53 -26.15
C ASN A 185 6.77 -15.84 -27.45
N LYS A 186 5.53 -15.35 -27.63
CA LYS A 186 4.78 -15.53 -28.89
C LYS A 186 5.22 -14.58 -29.99
N ASP A 187 5.75 -13.42 -29.61
CA ASP A 187 6.13 -12.40 -30.58
C ASP A 187 7.64 -12.54 -30.94
N LYS A 188 7.90 -12.84 -32.22
CA LYS A 188 9.27 -13.01 -32.73
C LYS A 188 10.09 -11.71 -32.74
N HIS A 189 9.43 -10.56 -32.64
CA HIS A 189 10.05 -9.23 -32.63
C HIS A 189 10.50 -8.79 -31.24
N VAL A 190 10.02 -9.46 -30.18
CA VAL A 190 10.43 -9.23 -28.81
C VAL A 190 11.49 -10.26 -28.42
N ARG A 191 12.72 -9.95 -28.77
CA ARG A 191 13.87 -10.71 -28.27
C ARG A 191 14.44 -9.93 -27.08
N ASN A 192 14.81 -10.66 -26.01
CA ASN A 192 15.43 -10.08 -24.82
C ASN A 192 14.50 -9.14 -24.01
N CYS A 193 13.32 -9.63 -23.66
CA CYS A 193 12.47 -9.01 -22.67
C CYS A 193 12.63 -9.72 -21.32
N PHE A 194 12.76 -8.94 -20.26
CA PHE A 194 12.86 -9.45 -18.89
C PHE A 194 11.69 -8.94 -18.06
N VAL A 195 11.16 -9.83 -17.23
CA VAL A 195 10.04 -9.56 -16.32
C VAL A 195 10.57 -9.70 -14.91
N CYS A 196 10.61 -8.59 -14.18
CA CYS A 196 11.11 -8.55 -12.82
C CYS A 196 9.98 -8.12 -11.88
N ARG A 197 9.76 -8.88 -10.82
CA ARG A 197 8.89 -8.43 -9.72
C ARG A 197 9.60 -7.31 -8.98
N HIS A 198 8.91 -6.19 -8.77
CA HIS A 198 9.41 -5.06 -8.00
C HIS A 198 8.96 -5.16 -6.54
N ASP A 199 7.68 -5.39 -6.32
CA ASP A 199 7.06 -5.63 -5.02
C ASP A 199 5.79 -6.48 -5.17
N ASP A 200 4.92 -6.49 -4.15
CA ASP A 200 3.70 -7.29 -4.13
C ASP A 200 2.60 -6.79 -5.08
N ARG A 201 2.83 -5.66 -5.75
CA ARG A 201 1.86 -5.04 -6.68
C ARG A 201 2.46 -4.64 -8.03
N HIS A 202 3.78 -4.56 -8.13
CA HIS A 202 4.42 -3.99 -9.30
C HIS A 202 5.35 -4.98 -9.98
N TYR A 203 5.30 -4.96 -11.33
CA TYR A 203 6.20 -5.70 -12.20
C TYR A 203 6.86 -4.74 -13.16
N ILE A 204 8.15 -4.90 -13.35
CA ILE A 204 8.94 -4.14 -14.31
C ILE A 204 9.20 -5.04 -15.51
N LEU A 205 8.89 -4.55 -16.72
CA LEU A 205 9.24 -5.19 -17.97
C LEU A 205 10.31 -4.34 -18.65
N PHE A 206 11.39 -5.00 -19.04
CA PHE A 206 12.49 -4.39 -19.76
C PHE A 206 12.42 -4.84 -21.21
N PHE A 207 12.10 -3.92 -22.13
CA PHE A 207 12.03 -4.16 -23.56
C PHE A 207 13.27 -3.61 -24.27
N THR A 208 13.73 -4.35 -25.29
CA THR A 208 14.71 -3.85 -26.24
C THR A 208 14.29 -4.19 -27.66
N PHE A 209 14.40 -3.24 -28.57
CA PHE A 209 13.98 -3.35 -29.97
C PHE A 209 15.15 -3.05 -30.93
N PRO A 210 16.22 -3.86 -30.92
CA PRO A 210 17.47 -3.53 -31.64
C PRO A 210 17.30 -3.44 -33.17
N GLU A 211 16.31 -4.15 -33.71
CA GLU A 211 16.04 -4.20 -35.15
C GLU A 211 15.05 -3.13 -35.63
N GLN A 212 14.31 -2.50 -34.72
CA GLN A 212 13.30 -1.51 -35.08
C GLN A 212 13.93 -0.13 -35.32
N ARG A 213 13.55 0.50 -36.42
CA ARG A 213 14.02 1.85 -36.77
C ARG A 213 12.99 2.94 -36.60
N SER A 214 11.71 2.57 -36.44
CA SER A 214 10.60 3.49 -36.31
C SER A 214 10.03 3.47 -34.90
N MET A 215 9.94 4.62 -34.26
CA MET A 215 9.28 4.79 -32.97
C MET A 215 7.80 4.39 -33.01
N MET A 216 7.12 4.67 -34.14
CA MET A 216 5.72 4.26 -34.31
C MET A 216 5.59 2.74 -34.33
N ALA A 217 6.53 2.01 -34.96
CA ALA A 217 6.52 0.55 -34.97
C ALA A 217 6.78 -0.01 -33.57
N ILE A 218 7.71 0.55 -32.80
CA ILE A 218 7.98 0.16 -31.42
C ILE A 218 6.69 0.36 -30.59
N ARG A 219 6.08 1.52 -30.64
CA ARG A 219 4.85 1.81 -29.90
C ARG A 219 3.68 0.90 -30.25
N SER A 220 3.48 0.62 -31.55
CA SER A 220 2.43 -0.28 -32.00
C SER A 220 2.65 -1.70 -31.47
N LEU A 221 3.89 -2.17 -31.48
CA LEU A 221 4.26 -3.48 -30.96
C LEU A 221 4.07 -3.55 -29.44
N THR A 222 4.63 -2.60 -28.70
CA THR A 222 4.45 -2.51 -27.24
C THR A 222 2.96 -2.45 -26.85
N HIS A 223 2.17 -1.63 -27.56
CA HIS A 223 0.73 -1.52 -27.33
C HIS A 223 0.00 -2.86 -27.50
N SER A 224 0.28 -3.58 -28.58
CA SER A 224 -0.32 -4.89 -28.84
C SER A 224 0.01 -5.89 -27.73
N ILE A 225 1.30 -6.00 -27.38
CA ILE A 225 1.79 -6.92 -26.35
C ILE A 225 1.15 -6.62 -24.99
N LEU A 226 1.16 -5.36 -24.57
CA LEU A 226 0.63 -4.96 -23.27
C LEU A 226 -0.90 -5.11 -23.19
N THR A 227 -1.59 -4.91 -24.30
CA THR A 227 -3.03 -5.19 -24.40
C THR A 227 -3.31 -6.68 -24.22
N ASP A 228 -2.54 -7.55 -24.85
CA ASP A 228 -2.66 -9.01 -24.68
C ASP A 228 -2.37 -9.45 -23.25
N ILE A 229 -1.33 -8.90 -22.62
CA ILE A 229 -0.99 -9.15 -21.21
C ILE A 229 -2.18 -8.75 -20.33
N LYS A 230 -2.72 -7.54 -20.52
CA LYS A 230 -3.85 -7.02 -19.76
C LYS A 230 -5.07 -7.92 -19.86
N ILE A 231 -5.44 -8.31 -21.08
CA ILE A 231 -6.59 -9.19 -21.33
C ILE A 231 -6.41 -10.54 -20.64
N ARG A 232 -5.23 -11.16 -20.74
CA ARG A 232 -4.98 -12.47 -20.14
C ARG A 232 -4.97 -12.43 -18.62
N ILE A 233 -4.28 -11.45 -18.01
CA ILE A 233 -4.26 -11.33 -16.55
C ILE A 233 -5.67 -11.08 -16.03
N ARG A 234 -6.46 -10.26 -16.72
CA ARG A 234 -7.87 -10.05 -16.37
C ARG A 234 -8.70 -11.33 -16.51
N GLN A 235 -8.52 -12.09 -17.60
CA GLN A 235 -9.26 -13.33 -17.84
C GLN A 235 -8.91 -14.43 -16.82
N PHE A 236 -7.64 -14.64 -16.53
CA PHE A 236 -7.20 -15.75 -15.67
C PHE A 236 -7.23 -15.42 -14.18
N LEU A 237 -6.94 -14.17 -13.79
CA LEU A 237 -6.79 -13.78 -12.38
C LEU A 237 -7.81 -12.74 -11.92
N ASN A 238 -8.64 -12.20 -12.84
CA ASN A 238 -9.58 -11.10 -12.58
C ASN A 238 -8.90 -9.87 -11.93
N LEU A 239 -7.64 -9.64 -12.29
CA LEU A 239 -6.89 -8.48 -11.85
C LEU A 239 -6.96 -7.40 -12.93
N ASN A 240 -7.30 -6.19 -12.51
CA ASN A 240 -7.16 -5.03 -13.37
C ASN A 240 -5.74 -4.48 -13.26
N LEU A 241 -5.24 -3.92 -14.37
CA LEU A 241 -3.88 -3.40 -14.47
C LEU A 241 -3.89 -1.93 -14.83
N SER A 242 -2.95 -1.20 -14.26
CA SER A 242 -2.51 0.09 -14.78
C SER A 242 -1.08 -0.05 -15.26
N ILE A 243 -0.79 0.41 -16.47
CA ILE A 243 0.49 0.19 -17.12
C ILE A 243 1.09 1.54 -17.51
N GLY A 244 2.21 1.90 -16.88
CA GLY A 244 3.01 3.06 -17.24
C GLY A 244 4.12 2.65 -18.21
N ILE A 245 4.22 3.34 -19.35
CA ILE A 245 5.16 3.05 -20.45
C ILE A 245 6.10 4.23 -20.59
N SER A 246 7.40 4.01 -20.46
CA SER A 246 8.39 5.07 -20.59
C SER A 246 8.62 5.52 -22.04
N ASP A 247 9.42 6.56 -22.22
CA ASP A 247 10.06 6.85 -23.48
C ASP A 247 11.00 5.72 -23.90
N VAL A 248 11.35 5.72 -25.18
CA VAL A 248 12.42 4.87 -25.71
C VAL A 248 13.75 5.60 -25.61
N ALA A 249 14.77 4.95 -25.05
CA ALA A 249 16.11 5.52 -24.91
C ALA A 249 17.19 4.51 -25.29
N ASN A 250 18.45 4.96 -25.30
CA ASN A 250 19.60 4.12 -25.56
C ASN A 250 20.57 4.14 -24.37
N GLY A 251 21.10 2.98 -24.04
CA GLY A 251 22.13 2.83 -23.01
C GLY A 251 21.60 2.63 -21.59
N PHE A 252 22.29 1.81 -20.81
CA PHE A 252 21.86 1.35 -19.48
C PHE A 252 21.75 2.48 -18.43
N MET A 253 22.43 3.59 -18.63
CA MET A 253 22.38 4.75 -17.73
C MET A 253 21.01 5.46 -17.76
N GLN A 254 20.14 5.14 -18.72
CA GLN A 254 18.81 5.71 -18.83
C GLN A 254 17.76 4.94 -18.02
N TRP A 255 18.04 3.73 -17.55
CA TRP A 255 17.05 2.87 -16.92
C TRP A 255 16.37 3.49 -15.69
N ASN A 256 17.11 4.20 -14.85
CA ASN A 256 16.52 4.88 -13.70
C ASN A 256 15.53 5.99 -14.14
N ARG A 257 15.91 6.80 -15.13
CA ARG A 257 15.02 7.82 -15.69
C ARG A 257 13.74 7.21 -16.28
N LEU A 258 13.90 6.12 -17.05
CA LEU A 258 12.78 5.40 -17.67
C LEU A 258 11.87 4.77 -16.60
N PHE A 259 12.46 4.22 -15.53
CA PHE A 259 11.71 3.66 -14.41
C PHE A 259 10.87 4.74 -13.69
N LEU A 260 11.47 5.86 -13.32
CA LEU A 260 10.77 6.96 -12.66
C LEU A 260 9.66 7.53 -13.54
N GLN A 261 9.84 7.55 -14.86
CA GLN A 261 8.80 7.97 -15.81
C GLN A 261 7.65 6.95 -15.83
N ALA A 262 7.95 5.67 -16.00
CA ALA A 262 6.94 4.60 -16.01
C ALA A 262 6.17 4.51 -14.67
N GLU A 263 6.86 4.75 -13.54
CA GLU A 263 6.27 4.80 -12.22
C GLU A 263 5.25 5.94 -12.10
N ARG A 264 5.63 7.17 -12.47
CA ARG A 264 4.70 8.32 -12.49
C ARG A 264 3.50 8.07 -13.40
N LEU A 265 3.74 7.50 -14.59
CA LEU A 265 2.67 7.18 -15.54
C LEU A 265 1.72 6.10 -14.97
N SER A 266 2.25 5.03 -14.38
CA SER A 266 1.41 4.00 -13.77
C SER A 266 0.56 4.53 -12.62
N ALA A 267 1.06 5.55 -11.90
CA ALA A 267 0.35 6.21 -10.80
C ALA A 267 -0.85 7.06 -11.26
N LEU A 268 -0.98 7.35 -12.57
CA LEU A 268 -2.16 8.01 -13.13
C LEU A 268 -3.44 7.17 -13.00
N SER A 269 -3.31 5.87 -12.67
CA SER A 269 -4.46 5.05 -12.26
C SER A 269 -5.23 5.63 -11.08
N TYR A 270 -4.60 6.43 -10.24
CA TYR A 270 -5.27 7.12 -9.15
C TYR A 270 -6.41 8.03 -9.65
N TYR A 271 -6.19 8.72 -10.77
CA TYR A 271 -7.15 9.67 -11.35
C TYR A 271 -8.12 9.02 -12.35
N ASN A 272 -7.65 8.01 -13.08
CA ASN A 272 -8.37 7.43 -14.21
C ASN A 272 -8.95 6.04 -13.91
N GLY A 273 -8.61 5.45 -12.76
CA GLY A 273 -8.88 4.04 -12.46
C GLY A 273 -7.90 3.12 -13.16
N TYR A 274 -8.18 1.81 -13.04
CA TYR A 274 -7.39 0.75 -13.67
C TYR A 274 -7.87 0.49 -15.10
N ASP A 275 -7.13 -0.39 -15.80
CA ASP A 275 -7.35 -0.84 -17.19
C ASP A 275 -6.84 0.09 -18.28
N TYR A 276 -5.97 1.04 -17.93
CA TYR A 276 -5.37 1.97 -18.88
C TYR A 276 -3.87 1.70 -19.10
N LEU A 277 -3.42 2.02 -20.34
CA LEU A 277 -2.03 2.12 -20.73
C LEU A 277 -1.68 3.62 -20.83
N PHE A 278 -0.73 4.06 -20.00
CA PHE A 278 -0.32 5.46 -19.95
C PHE A 278 1.03 5.64 -20.64
N TYR A 279 1.03 6.46 -21.66
CA TYR A 279 2.20 6.84 -22.43
C TYR A 279 2.74 8.21 -21.97
N PRO A 280 3.99 8.58 -22.33
CA PRO A 280 4.59 9.86 -21.93
C PRO A 280 3.74 11.09 -22.22
N GLU A 281 2.94 11.07 -23.29
CA GLU A 281 2.02 12.15 -23.65
C GLU A 281 0.87 12.34 -22.64
N ALA A 282 0.61 11.35 -21.77
CA ALA A 282 -0.36 11.46 -20.69
C ALA A 282 0.17 12.27 -19.50
N GLU A 283 1.49 12.47 -19.39
CA GLU A 283 2.06 13.35 -18.38
C GLU A 283 1.56 14.79 -18.60
N ARG A 284 0.65 15.24 -17.76
CA ARG A 284 0.26 16.65 -17.75
C ARG A 284 1.38 17.45 -17.11
N PRO A 285 1.85 18.53 -17.74
CA PRO A 285 2.77 19.42 -17.08
C PRO A 285 2.13 19.90 -15.78
N THR A 286 2.86 19.83 -14.68
CA THR A 286 2.43 20.45 -13.42
C THR A 286 2.34 21.95 -13.66
N ILE A 287 1.13 22.45 -13.89
CA ILE A 287 0.87 23.82 -14.31
C ILE A 287 1.23 24.82 -13.21
N MET A 288 1.27 24.36 -11.97
CA MET A 288 1.62 25.20 -10.82
C MET A 288 2.76 24.58 -10.00
N GLN A 289 3.98 24.99 -10.28
CA GLN A 289 5.08 24.94 -9.31
C GLN A 289 5.05 26.18 -8.39
N THR A 290 3.99 26.98 -8.41
CA THR A 290 3.85 28.17 -7.60
C THR A 290 3.47 27.75 -6.16
N GLU A 291 4.03 28.43 -5.18
CA GLU A 291 3.70 28.22 -3.75
C GLU A 291 2.24 28.56 -3.42
N ASP A 292 1.53 29.18 -4.36
CA ASP A 292 0.15 29.68 -4.27
C ASP A 292 -0.86 28.59 -3.85
N TRP A 293 -0.70 27.34 -4.31
CA TRP A 293 -1.61 26.27 -3.91
C TRP A 293 -1.66 26.05 -2.39
N LYS A 294 -0.58 26.34 -1.65
CA LYS A 294 -0.52 26.16 -0.20
C LYS A 294 -1.41 27.19 0.52
N GLU A 295 -1.42 28.42 0.02
CA GLU A 295 -2.26 29.48 0.55
C GLU A 295 -3.72 29.16 0.27
N ASP A 296 -4.05 28.83 -0.98
CA ASP A 296 -5.40 28.42 -1.39
C ASP A 296 -5.89 27.21 -0.61
N TRP A 297 -5.03 26.18 -0.44
CA TRP A 297 -5.35 25.01 0.35
C TRP A 297 -5.54 25.30 1.84
N THR A 298 -4.77 26.23 2.37
CA THR A 298 -4.90 26.65 3.78
C THR A 298 -6.18 27.42 4.00
N LEU A 299 -6.53 28.31 3.09
CA LEU A 299 -7.81 29.05 3.10
C LEU A 299 -8.97 28.07 2.97
N PHE A 300 -8.93 27.19 1.99
CA PHE A 300 -9.93 26.14 1.77
C PHE A 300 -10.16 25.29 3.03
N LYS A 301 -9.06 24.78 3.67
CA LYS A 301 -9.19 24.01 4.92
C LYS A 301 -9.90 24.79 6.00
N SER A 302 -9.54 26.06 6.16
CA SER A 302 -10.18 26.94 7.16
C SER A 302 -11.68 27.09 6.89
N GLU A 303 -12.07 27.31 5.65
CA GLU A 303 -13.48 27.45 5.25
C GLU A 303 -14.27 26.15 5.40
N LEU A 304 -13.68 25.01 5.02
CA LEU A 304 -14.31 23.70 5.20
C LEU A 304 -14.50 23.35 6.69
N LEU A 305 -13.47 23.59 7.52
CA LEU A 305 -13.57 23.36 8.97
C LEU A 305 -14.60 24.31 9.62
N HIS A 306 -14.74 25.53 9.12
CA HIS A 306 -15.80 26.46 9.56
C HIS A 306 -17.17 25.93 9.16
N ALA A 307 -17.34 25.53 7.89
CA ALA A 307 -18.61 24.98 7.40
C ALA A 307 -19.04 23.69 8.11
N LEU A 308 -18.08 22.86 8.56
CA LEU A 308 -18.38 21.68 9.39
C LEU A 308 -18.87 22.03 10.80
N LYS A 309 -18.51 23.20 11.33
CA LYS A 309 -19.00 23.67 12.63
C LYS A 309 -20.41 24.23 12.55
N GLU A 310 -20.83 24.68 11.40
CA GLU A 310 -22.19 25.15 11.11
C GLU A 310 -23.08 23.96 10.77
N ASP A 311 -24.34 23.99 11.17
CA ASP A 311 -25.34 22.97 10.83
C ASP A 311 -25.83 23.12 9.38
N ASN A 312 -24.90 23.11 8.42
CA ASN A 312 -25.19 23.27 7.00
C ASN A 312 -24.47 22.21 6.16
N LYS A 313 -25.12 21.08 6.01
CA LYS A 313 -24.60 19.91 5.26
C LYS A 313 -24.28 20.22 3.79
N THR A 314 -25.05 21.09 3.17
CA THR A 314 -24.87 21.46 1.74
C THR A 314 -23.60 22.28 1.56
N LEU A 315 -23.31 23.19 2.47
CA LEU A 315 -22.17 24.09 2.37
C LEU A 315 -20.84 23.33 2.43
N TRP A 316 -20.65 22.46 3.43
CA TRP A 316 -19.37 21.73 3.54
C TRP A 316 -19.19 20.73 2.41
N LYS A 317 -20.26 20.11 1.88
CA LYS A 317 -20.16 19.24 0.70
C LYS A 317 -19.69 19.98 -0.54
N GLN A 318 -20.25 21.15 -0.80
CA GLN A 318 -19.83 21.99 -1.90
C GLN A 318 -18.37 22.43 -1.75
N ARG A 319 -17.95 22.81 -0.54
CA ARG A 319 -16.56 23.17 -0.24
C ARG A 319 -15.63 21.98 -0.46
N MET A 320 -16.00 20.79 0.00
CA MET A 320 -15.20 19.56 -0.19
C MET A 320 -14.95 19.30 -1.69
N GLN A 321 -15.96 19.40 -2.53
CA GLN A 321 -15.80 19.23 -3.98
C GLN A 321 -14.81 20.24 -4.56
N GLN A 322 -14.91 21.51 -4.21
CA GLN A 322 -13.97 22.56 -4.64
C GLN A 322 -12.52 22.24 -4.22
N GLY A 323 -12.35 21.70 -3.01
CA GLY A 323 -11.03 21.30 -2.53
C GLY A 323 -10.41 20.14 -3.30
N PHE A 324 -11.22 19.16 -3.72
CA PHE A 324 -10.72 18.08 -4.57
C PHE A 324 -10.34 18.59 -5.96
N GLU A 325 -11.14 19.49 -6.56
CA GLU A 325 -10.82 20.14 -7.84
C GLU A 325 -9.47 20.87 -7.74
N LEU A 326 -9.27 21.67 -6.69
CA LEU A 326 -8.01 22.36 -6.42
C LEU A 326 -6.83 21.40 -6.30
N LEU A 327 -6.97 20.29 -5.55
CA LEU A 327 -5.89 19.30 -5.38
C LEU A 327 -5.56 18.58 -6.68
N VAL A 328 -6.56 18.23 -7.48
CA VAL A 328 -6.35 17.54 -8.77
C VAL A 328 -5.68 18.46 -9.78
N GLU A 329 -6.08 19.73 -9.83
CA GLU A 329 -5.45 20.73 -10.69
C GLU A 329 -4.01 21.03 -10.26
N SER A 330 -3.76 21.11 -8.94
CA SER A 330 -2.41 21.38 -8.41
C SER A 330 -1.47 20.19 -8.56
N PHE A 331 -1.99 18.95 -8.50
CA PHE A 331 -1.19 17.72 -8.50
C PHE A 331 -1.67 16.67 -9.51
N PRO A 332 -1.70 16.99 -10.81
CA PRO A 332 -2.28 16.11 -11.82
C PRO A 332 -1.50 14.80 -12.05
N SER A 333 -0.29 14.68 -11.49
CA SER A 333 0.57 13.50 -11.64
C SER A 333 1.20 13.05 -10.30
N SER A 334 0.69 13.52 -9.17
CA SER A 334 1.29 13.25 -7.85
C SER A 334 0.25 12.86 -6.79
N PRO A 335 -0.31 11.62 -6.85
CA PRO A 335 -1.31 11.15 -5.89
C PRO A 335 -0.88 11.27 -4.42
N ASP A 336 0.41 11.06 -4.13
CA ASP A 336 0.93 11.12 -2.76
C ASP A 336 0.87 12.51 -2.15
N ARG A 337 0.97 13.56 -2.97
CA ARG A 337 0.77 14.94 -2.50
C ARG A 337 -0.69 15.17 -2.12
N ILE A 338 -1.63 14.64 -2.90
CA ILE A 338 -3.07 14.69 -2.58
C ILE A 338 -3.32 13.94 -1.27
N ARG A 339 -2.83 12.71 -1.14
CA ARG A 339 -2.98 11.92 0.10
C ARG A 339 -2.40 12.62 1.33
N SER A 340 -1.26 13.29 1.17
CA SER A 340 -0.62 14.06 2.26
C SER A 340 -1.46 15.28 2.65
N ALA A 341 -1.99 16.03 1.68
CA ALA A 341 -2.85 17.17 1.94
C ALA A 341 -4.15 16.76 2.65
N LEU A 342 -4.76 15.65 2.22
CA LEU A 342 -5.96 15.10 2.83
C LEU A 342 -5.70 14.54 4.23
N SER A 343 -4.54 13.95 4.48
CA SER A 343 -4.14 13.48 5.83
C SER A 343 -4.14 14.60 6.85
N ASP A 344 -3.62 15.78 6.49
CA ASP A 344 -3.65 16.97 7.36
C ASP A 344 -5.10 17.48 7.58
N LEU A 345 -5.92 17.47 6.53
CA LEU A 345 -7.33 17.84 6.63
C LEU A 345 -8.11 16.92 7.59
N ILE A 346 -7.96 15.60 7.43
CA ILE A 346 -8.63 14.60 8.26
C ILE A 346 -8.27 14.78 9.74
N TRP A 347 -6.98 14.99 10.00
CA TRP A 347 -6.51 15.25 11.35
C TRP A 347 -7.16 16.49 11.97
N LYS A 348 -7.16 17.59 11.24
CA LYS A 348 -7.77 18.86 11.70
C LYS A 348 -9.29 18.72 11.87
N ALA A 349 -9.95 18.06 10.93
CA ALA A 349 -11.39 17.83 11.01
C ALA A 349 -11.75 16.97 12.24
N GLY A 350 -11.06 15.84 12.45
CA GLY A 350 -11.28 14.97 13.61
C GLY A 350 -11.08 15.70 14.94
N SER A 351 -10.14 16.66 15.02
CA SER A 351 -9.90 17.44 16.22
C SER A 351 -11.10 18.33 16.66
N LEU A 352 -12.04 18.62 15.74
CA LEU A 352 -13.22 19.42 16.06
C LEU A 352 -14.15 18.77 17.11
N ILE A 353 -14.23 17.43 17.10
CA ILE A 353 -15.02 16.69 18.11
C ILE A 353 -14.48 16.98 19.51
N TYR A 354 -13.15 16.88 19.67
CA TYR A 354 -12.51 17.15 20.96
C TYR A 354 -12.66 18.60 21.40
N GLN A 355 -12.60 19.55 20.46
CA GLN A 355 -12.82 20.98 20.76
C GLN A 355 -14.24 21.25 21.30
N LYS A 356 -15.23 20.46 20.86
CA LYS A 356 -16.62 20.54 21.37
C LYS A 356 -16.85 19.69 22.65
N GLY A 357 -15.80 19.05 23.19
CA GLY A 357 -15.93 18.21 24.41
C GLY A 357 -16.71 16.92 24.20
N LYS A 358 -16.88 16.47 22.95
CA LYS A 358 -17.63 15.26 22.61
C LYS A 358 -16.73 14.04 22.57
N SER A 359 -17.29 12.84 22.83
CA SER A 359 -16.61 11.57 22.64
C SER A 359 -16.53 11.25 21.14
N SER A 360 -15.40 10.69 20.71
CA SER A 360 -15.19 10.26 19.33
C SER A 360 -15.34 8.75 19.15
N GLU A 361 -15.92 8.02 20.13
CA GLU A 361 -15.99 6.55 20.11
C GLU A 361 -16.60 6.02 18.82
N LYS A 362 -17.78 6.50 18.43
CA LYS A 362 -18.45 6.06 17.20
C LYS A 362 -17.62 6.35 15.94
N LEU A 363 -16.97 7.53 15.90
CA LEU A 363 -16.11 7.88 14.79
C LEU A 363 -14.89 6.95 14.72
N HIS A 364 -14.29 6.60 15.86
CA HIS A 364 -13.15 5.68 15.94
C HIS A 364 -13.54 4.23 15.62
N GLU A 365 -14.72 3.78 16.04
CA GLU A 365 -15.24 2.45 15.69
C GLU A 365 -15.43 2.31 14.17
N ARG A 366 -15.95 3.34 13.52
CA ARG A 366 -16.23 3.32 12.09
C ARG A 366 -15.00 3.63 11.24
N PHE A 367 -14.12 4.50 11.70
CA PHE A 367 -12.92 4.97 11.01
C PHE A 367 -11.69 4.81 11.91
N PRO A 368 -11.27 3.58 12.20
CA PRO A 368 -10.00 3.34 12.89
C PRO A 368 -8.85 3.76 11.97
N TYR A 369 -7.89 4.51 12.50
CA TYR A 369 -6.70 4.95 11.76
C TYR A 369 -7.00 5.68 10.43
N PRO A 370 -7.83 6.74 10.43
CA PRO A 370 -8.33 7.36 9.21
C PRO A 370 -7.23 7.93 8.30
N VAL A 371 -6.12 8.39 8.86
CA VAL A 371 -4.97 8.93 8.11
C VAL A 371 -4.22 7.83 7.38
N GLU A 372 -3.99 6.69 8.02
CA GLU A 372 -3.36 5.52 7.41
C GLU A 372 -4.23 4.93 6.32
N TYR A 373 -5.54 4.89 6.53
CA TYR A 373 -6.47 4.34 5.56
C TYR A 373 -6.49 5.14 4.25
N VAL A 374 -6.53 6.48 4.32
CA VAL A 374 -6.50 7.34 3.12
C VAL A 374 -5.24 7.13 2.28
N ARG A 375 -4.12 6.78 2.91
CA ARG A 375 -2.89 6.48 2.19
C ARG A 375 -2.93 5.19 1.40
N GLN A 376 -3.83 4.27 1.75
CA GLN A 376 -4.00 2.97 1.10
C GLN A 376 -5.03 3.01 -0.03
N LEU A 377 -5.84 4.09 -0.12
CA LEU A 377 -6.84 4.23 -1.17
C LEU A 377 -6.17 4.38 -2.54
N GLU A 378 -6.67 3.63 -3.50
CA GLU A 378 -6.01 3.41 -4.78
C GLU A 378 -6.49 4.35 -5.87
N THR A 379 -7.74 4.84 -5.74
CA THR A 379 -8.35 5.73 -6.73
C THR A 379 -8.84 7.02 -6.07
N LEU A 380 -8.94 8.07 -6.88
CA LEU A 380 -9.49 9.36 -6.47
C LEU A 380 -10.97 9.20 -6.06
N ASP A 381 -11.74 8.41 -6.81
CA ASP A 381 -13.16 8.17 -6.51
C ASP A 381 -13.34 7.49 -5.16
N GLU A 382 -12.55 6.43 -4.86
CA GLU A 382 -12.55 5.81 -3.53
C GLU A 382 -12.17 6.82 -2.44
N THR A 383 -11.18 7.65 -2.73
CA THR A 383 -10.70 8.68 -1.79
C THR A 383 -11.80 9.71 -1.52
N ILE A 384 -12.48 10.21 -2.55
CA ILE A 384 -13.60 11.16 -2.42
C ILE A 384 -14.74 10.54 -1.61
N GLN A 385 -15.18 9.34 -1.99
CA GLN A 385 -16.27 8.65 -1.31
C GLN A 385 -15.97 8.40 0.16
N TRP A 386 -14.76 7.96 0.47
CA TRP A 386 -14.37 7.69 1.84
C TRP A 386 -14.30 8.97 2.69
N ILE A 387 -13.69 10.04 2.16
CA ILE A 387 -13.64 11.34 2.85
C ILE A 387 -15.05 11.91 3.06
N GLU A 388 -15.92 11.75 2.07
CA GLU A 388 -17.30 12.19 2.20
C GLU A 388 -18.03 11.45 3.33
N GLN A 389 -17.85 10.14 3.44
CA GLN A 389 -18.41 9.34 4.54
C GLN A 389 -17.84 9.76 5.90
N PHE A 390 -16.54 9.97 5.98
CA PHE A 390 -15.87 10.43 7.20
C PHE A 390 -16.39 11.80 7.65
N LEU A 391 -16.43 12.77 6.74
CA LEU A 391 -16.93 14.12 7.05
C LEU A 391 -18.43 14.16 7.34
N ASN A 392 -19.24 13.32 6.69
CA ASN A 392 -20.66 13.17 7.03
C ASN A 392 -20.84 12.72 8.48
N MET A 393 -20.16 11.65 8.88
CA MET A 393 -20.27 11.13 10.24
C MET A 393 -19.72 12.12 11.27
N LEU A 394 -18.61 12.79 10.94
CA LEU A 394 -18.06 13.85 11.76
C LEU A 394 -19.06 14.99 11.96
N HIS A 395 -19.72 15.43 10.89
CA HIS A 395 -20.73 16.47 10.94
C HIS A 395 -21.94 16.04 11.80
N GLU A 396 -22.43 14.83 11.64
CA GLU A 396 -23.52 14.27 12.45
C GLU A 396 -23.14 14.23 13.93
N GLU A 397 -21.94 13.75 14.29
CA GLU A 397 -21.46 13.75 15.68
C GLU A 397 -21.25 15.17 16.24
N LEU A 398 -20.85 16.13 15.41
CA LEU A 398 -20.71 17.53 15.83
C LEU A 398 -22.08 18.17 16.14
N HIS A 399 -23.15 17.81 15.42
CA HIS A 399 -24.47 18.45 15.50
C HIS A 399 -25.53 17.60 16.18
N GLN A 400 -25.26 16.32 16.53
CA GLN A 400 -26.15 15.59 17.41
C GLN A 400 -26.37 16.43 18.69
N GLU A 401 -27.62 16.87 18.91
CA GLU A 401 -27.98 17.43 20.18
C GLU A 401 -27.68 16.40 21.26
N ILE A 402 -26.87 16.78 22.20
CA ILE A 402 -26.66 16.00 23.42
C ILE A 402 -28.02 16.05 24.13
N GLU A 403 -28.88 15.03 23.94
CA GLU A 403 -29.86 14.74 24.95
C GLU A 403 -29.06 14.66 26.25
N SER A 404 -29.20 15.66 27.04
CA SER A 404 -28.49 16.04 28.27
C SER A 404 -27.99 14.84 29.11
N ALA A 405 -26.95 14.20 28.61
CA ALA A 405 -25.91 13.61 29.43
C ALA A 405 -24.70 14.53 29.23
N THR A 406 -24.63 15.56 30.03
CA THR A 406 -23.39 16.28 30.30
C THR A 406 -22.36 15.23 30.67
N ILE A 407 -21.59 14.76 29.70
CA ILE A 407 -20.30 14.16 30.00
C ILE A 407 -19.40 15.38 30.32
N SER A 408 -19.69 16.03 31.44
CA SER A 408 -18.68 16.78 32.14
C SER A 408 -17.64 15.74 32.49
N LEU A 409 -16.43 15.87 31.93
CA LEU A 409 -15.27 15.09 32.37
C LEU A 409 -15.36 15.02 33.89
N SER A 410 -15.24 13.85 34.46
CA SER A 410 -15.18 13.75 35.91
C SER A 410 -14.10 14.72 36.42
N PRO A 411 -14.26 15.33 37.59
CA PRO A 411 -13.25 16.24 38.11
C PRO A 411 -11.83 15.66 38.09
N VAL A 412 -11.71 14.35 38.23
CA VAL A 412 -10.48 13.59 38.18
C VAL A 412 -9.85 13.62 36.77
N VAL A 413 -10.64 13.31 35.74
CA VAL A 413 -10.16 13.28 34.35
C VAL A 413 -9.94 14.69 33.84
N ALA A 414 -10.79 15.65 34.17
CA ALA A 414 -10.60 17.06 33.82
C ALA A 414 -9.29 17.61 34.40
N LYS A 415 -9.00 17.31 35.66
CA LYS A 415 -7.76 17.74 36.34
C LYS A 415 -6.54 17.05 35.73
N ALA A 416 -6.63 15.74 35.46
CA ALA A 416 -5.54 15.00 34.82
C ALA A 416 -5.23 15.55 33.42
N LYS A 417 -6.24 15.83 32.60
CA LYS A 417 -6.10 16.44 31.27
C LYS A 417 -5.46 17.82 31.36
N ALA A 418 -5.89 18.68 32.27
CA ALA A 418 -5.34 20.02 32.45
C ALA A 418 -3.84 19.97 32.83
N ILE A 419 -3.44 19.04 33.70
CA ILE A 419 -2.04 18.83 34.06
C ILE A 419 -1.22 18.41 32.84
N LEU A 420 -1.75 17.46 32.02
CA LEU A 420 -1.07 17.04 30.80
C LEU A 420 -0.87 18.19 29.79
N GLU A 421 -1.89 19.02 29.62
CA GLU A 421 -1.84 20.18 28.72
C GLU A 421 -0.89 21.27 29.20
N GLN A 422 -0.66 21.38 30.50
CA GLN A 422 0.27 22.34 31.09
C GLN A 422 1.71 21.84 31.14
N CYS A 423 1.93 20.55 31.40
CA CYS A 423 3.25 19.98 31.70
C CYS A 423 3.72 18.97 30.65
N TYR A 424 3.12 18.92 29.45
CA TYR A 424 3.42 17.90 28.41
C TYR A 424 4.92 17.77 28.07
N TYR A 425 5.70 18.79 28.28
CA TYR A 425 7.15 18.83 28.02
C TYR A 425 8.00 18.18 29.12
N GLU A 426 7.41 17.89 30.29
CA GLU A 426 8.08 17.23 31.40
C GLU A 426 8.03 15.71 31.30
N GLU A 427 8.82 15.01 32.11
CA GLU A 427 8.75 13.56 32.24
C GLU A 427 7.51 13.18 33.06
N ILE A 428 6.43 12.82 32.37
CA ILE A 428 5.14 12.53 32.98
C ILE A 428 4.89 11.01 32.96
N HIS A 429 4.64 10.47 34.15
CA HIS A 429 4.15 9.10 34.34
C HIS A 429 2.71 9.11 34.86
N LEU A 430 1.97 8.07 34.49
CA LEU A 430 0.56 7.90 34.96
C LEU A 430 0.49 7.87 36.49
N SER A 431 1.49 7.26 37.15
CA SER A 431 1.62 7.21 38.60
C SER A 431 1.61 8.62 39.23
N ASN A 432 2.41 9.54 38.70
CA ASN A 432 2.51 10.90 39.24
C ASN A 432 1.18 11.64 39.11
N ILE A 433 0.51 11.52 37.96
CA ILE A 433 -0.77 12.16 37.75
C ILE A 433 -1.86 11.54 38.65
N SER A 434 -1.85 10.21 38.80
CA SER A 434 -2.82 9.53 39.66
C SER A 434 -2.72 9.97 41.12
N GLU A 435 -1.50 10.18 41.61
CA GLU A 435 -1.22 10.70 42.95
C GLU A 435 -1.75 12.14 43.12
N ILE A 436 -1.46 13.03 42.13
CA ILE A 436 -1.91 14.45 42.15
C ILE A 436 -3.45 14.58 42.13
N VAL A 437 -4.11 13.69 41.38
CA VAL A 437 -5.59 13.71 41.28
C VAL A 437 -6.27 12.88 42.37
N GLY A 438 -5.49 12.13 43.19
CA GLY A 438 -5.95 11.43 44.38
C GLY A 438 -6.69 10.12 44.09
N VAL A 439 -6.27 9.35 43.04
CA VAL A 439 -6.88 8.07 42.67
C VAL A 439 -5.80 7.03 42.33
N SER A 440 -6.19 5.75 42.20
CA SER A 440 -5.26 4.72 41.74
C SER A 440 -4.95 4.86 40.25
N GLU A 441 -3.74 4.46 39.81
CA GLU A 441 -3.35 4.43 38.38
C GLU A 441 -4.35 3.64 37.53
N SER A 442 -4.76 2.49 38.01
CA SER A 442 -5.71 1.61 37.29
C SER A 442 -7.07 2.30 37.09
N TYR A 443 -7.54 3.03 38.11
CA TYR A 443 -8.78 3.80 38.00
C TYR A 443 -8.62 4.96 37.02
N LEU A 444 -7.54 5.77 37.17
CA LEU A 444 -7.28 6.88 36.28
C LEU A 444 -7.15 6.41 34.83
N SER A 445 -6.38 5.34 34.56
CA SER A 445 -6.18 4.80 33.22
C SER A 445 -7.50 4.42 32.54
N LYS A 446 -8.35 3.66 33.26
CA LYS A 446 -9.67 3.24 32.74
C LYS A 446 -10.60 4.43 32.53
N GLN A 447 -10.69 5.32 33.51
CA GLN A 447 -11.60 6.46 33.45
C GLN A 447 -11.16 7.49 32.40
N PHE A 448 -9.85 7.73 32.30
CA PHE A 448 -9.27 8.60 31.28
C PHE A 448 -9.54 8.05 29.86
N ALA A 449 -9.29 6.76 29.64
CA ALA A 449 -9.58 6.11 28.36
C ALA A 449 -11.09 6.14 28.04
N LYS A 450 -11.96 5.93 29.04
CA LYS A 450 -13.42 5.95 28.88
C LYS A 450 -13.94 7.34 28.54
N GLU A 451 -13.46 8.39 29.23
CA GLU A 451 -13.98 9.75 29.07
C GLU A 451 -13.29 10.54 27.95
N ILE A 452 -12.00 10.31 27.71
CA ILE A 452 -11.21 10.96 26.65
C ILE A 452 -11.27 10.17 25.34
N GLY A 453 -11.70 8.88 25.37
CA GLY A 453 -11.72 8.01 24.19
C GLY A 453 -10.32 7.50 23.77
N MET A 454 -9.29 7.75 24.59
CA MET A 454 -7.90 7.44 24.27
C MET A 454 -7.11 7.17 25.56
N ASN A 455 -6.21 6.18 25.52
CA ASN A 455 -5.30 5.90 26.62
C ASN A 455 -4.35 7.07 26.89
N PHE A 456 -3.88 7.17 28.11
CA PHE A 456 -3.02 8.23 28.63
C PHE A 456 -1.76 8.47 27.79
N ILE A 457 -1.00 7.42 27.45
CA ILE A 457 0.26 7.54 26.69
C ILE A 457 0.01 8.01 25.24
N PRO A 458 -0.93 7.44 24.47
CA PRO A 458 -1.33 7.98 23.17
C PRO A 458 -1.76 9.44 23.21
N PHE A 459 -2.52 9.85 24.24
CA PHE A 459 -2.96 11.24 24.41
C PHE A 459 -1.75 12.19 24.58
N LEU A 460 -0.84 11.88 25.52
CA LEU A 460 0.38 12.67 25.73
C LEU A 460 1.27 12.71 24.48
N THR A 461 1.39 11.59 23.78
CA THR A 461 2.14 11.50 22.53
C THR A 461 1.58 12.45 21.47
N ASN A 462 0.26 12.41 21.27
CA ASN A 462 -0.43 13.28 20.30
C ASN A 462 -0.29 14.76 20.66
N LEU A 463 -0.40 15.08 21.94
CA LEU A 463 -0.22 16.46 22.43
C LEU A 463 1.18 16.98 22.13
N ARG A 464 2.23 16.19 22.43
CA ARG A 464 3.63 16.51 22.13
C ARG A 464 3.88 16.69 20.63
N ILE A 465 3.34 15.79 19.80
CA ILE A 465 3.52 15.87 18.34
C ILE A 465 2.81 17.09 17.76
N ASN A 466 1.65 17.47 18.28
CA ASN A 466 0.97 18.69 17.84
C ASN A 466 1.76 19.94 18.19
N LYS A 467 2.32 20.00 19.38
CA LYS A 467 3.22 21.10 19.79
C LYS A 467 4.53 21.11 19.00
N ALA A 468 5.03 19.92 18.62
CA ALA A 468 6.19 19.81 17.75
C ALA A 468 5.92 20.35 16.33
N LYS A 469 4.73 20.12 15.77
CA LYS A 469 4.34 20.70 14.47
C LYS A 469 4.39 22.21 14.50
N GLU A 470 3.78 22.84 15.53
CA GLU A 470 3.82 24.29 15.72
C GLU A 470 5.28 24.82 15.75
N GLY A 471 6.18 24.12 16.45
CA GLY A 471 7.59 24.48 16.51
C GLY A 471 8.34 24.36 15.18
N LEU A 472 8.04 23.29 14.43
CA LEU A 472 8.66 23.05 13.11
C LEU A 472 8.14 24.03 12.06
N GLU A 473 6.86 24.38 12.08
CA GLU A 473 6.24 25.40 11.21
C GLU A 473 6.85 26.79 11.44
N ASN A 474 7.26 27.08 12.68
CA ASN A 474 7.99 28.30 13.05
C ASN A 474 9.49 28.23 12.76
N GLY A 475 9.97 27.23 12.02
CA GLY A 475 11.37 27.12 11.57
C GLY A 475 12.37 26.67 12.64
N LEU A 476 11.93 26.20 13.80
CA LEU A 476 12.84 25.73 14.85
C LEU A 476 13.61 24.48 14.41
N LYS A 477 14.81 24.29 14.90
CA LYS A 477 15.61 23.10 14.63
C LYS A 477 14.97 21.88 15.27
N ILE A 478 15.10 20.72 14.63
CA ILE A 478 14.47 19.46 15.06
C ILE A 478 14.90 19.08 16.47
N TYR A 479 16.17 19.30 16.81
CA TYR A 479 16.70 19.04 18.15
C TYR A 479 16.00 19.91 19.20
N ASP A 480 15.91 21.22 18.95
CA ASP A 480 15.26 22.18 19.87
C ASP A 480 13.76 21.87 20.05
N VAL A 481 13.11 21.44 18.98
CA VAL A 481 11.69 21.04 19.03
C VAL A 481 11.53 19.76 19.85
N ALA A 482 12.38 18.74 19.64
CA ALA A 482 12.30 17.49 20.39
C ALA A 482 12.44 17.74 21.91
N GLU A 483 13.39 18.54 22.31
CA GLU A 483 13.63 18.92 23.70
C GLU A 483 12.43 19.70 24.27
N LYS A 484 11.95 20.72 23.56
CA LYS A 484 10.81 21.55 23.99
C LYS A 484 9.51 20.79 24.18
N VAL A 485 9.33 19.68 23.48
CA VAL A 485 8.12 18.86 23.61
C VAL A 485 8.33 17.63 24.49
N GLY A 486 9.46 17.54 25.21
CA GLY A 486 9.71 16.54 26.24
C GLY A 486 10.25 15.21 25.72
N TYR A 487 11.01 15.21 24.62
CA TYR A 487 11.77 14.04 24.17
C TYR A 487 13.27 14.26 24.42
N VAL A 488 13.85 13.43 25.26
CA VAL A 488 15.29 13.45 25.56
C VAL A 488 16.13 13.00 24.36
N ASN A 489 15.58 12.10 23.52
CA ASN A 489 16.28 11.53 22.38
C ASN A 489 15.61 11.96 21.07
N THR A 490 16.34 12.70 20.23
CA THR A 490 15.87 13.23 18.94
C THR A 490 15.57 12.13 17.92
N GLU A 491 16.26 10.98 17.97
CA GLU A 491 15.97 9.85 17.08
C GLU A 491 14.66 9.19 17.47
N HIS A 492 14.43 9.02 18.78
CA HIS A 492 13.15 8.51 19.29
C HIS A 492 12.00 9.45 18.92
N PHE A 493 12.18 10.76 19.11
CA PHE A 493 11.24 11.78 18.66
C PHE A 493 10.95 11.64 17.17
N SER A 494 11.99 11.53 16.33
CA SER A 494 11.83 11.44 14.87
C SER A 494 11.05 10.20 14.45
N ARG A 495 11.25 9.05 15.09
CA ARG A 495 10.47 7.83 14.86
C ARG A 495 9.01 7.99 15.25
N ILE A 496 8.74 8.54 16.44
CA ILE A 496 7.37 8.78 16.92
C ILE A 496 6.68 9.82 16.05
N PHE A 497 7.35 10.91 15.72
CA PHE A 497 6.81 11.96 14.85
C PHE A 497 6.43 11.37 13.48
N LYS A 498 7.33 10.57 12.85
CA LYS A 498 7.05 9.89 11.59
C LYS A 498 5.91 8.87 11.73
N LYS A 499 5.85 8.14 12.85
CA LYS A 499 4.75 7.18 13.12
C LYS A 499 3.40 7.88 13.20
N VAL A 500 3.32 9.05 13.86
CA VAL A 500 2.08 9.80 14.07
C VAL A 500 1.69 10.65 12.86
N THR A 501 2.68 11.29 12.19
CA THR A 501 2.42 12.23 11.08
C THR A 501 2.61 11.61 9.70
N GLY A 502 3.30 10.46 9.64
CA GLY A 502 3.65 9.74 8.43
C GLY A 502 4.87 10.30 7.68
N VAL A 503 5.38 11.46 8.06
CA VAL A 503 6.58 12.09 7.47
C VAL A 503 7.62 12.37 8.52
N SER A 504 8.91 12.41 8.15
CA SER A 504 9.95 12.77 9.12
C SER A 504 9.83 14.24 9.53
N PRO A 505 10.30 14.63 10.75
CA PRO A 505 10.33 16.02 11.17
C PRO A 505 11.04 16.94 10.18
N LEU A 506 12.12 16.45 9.55
CA LEU A 506 12.87 17.19 8.54
C LEU A 506 12.04 17.44 7.28
N ALA A 507 11.34 16.40 6.80
CA ALA A 507 10.46 16.53 5.64
C ALA A 507 9.27 17.45 5.94
N TYR A 508 8.72 17.34 7.16
CA TYR A 508 7.64 18.21 7.63
C TYR A 508 8.08 19.68 7.66
N ARG A 509 9.23 19.98 8.31
CA ARG A 509 9.79 21.33 8.38
C ARG A 509 10.06 21.93 6.99
N LYS A 510 10.75 21.17 6.11
CA LYS A 510 11.01 21.61 4.72
C LYS A 510 9.75 21.93 3.91
N ALA A 511 8.63 21.33 4.25
CA ALA A 511 7.36 21.65 3.61
C ALA A 511 6.79 23.02 4.04
N TYR A 512 7.29 23.58 5.14
CA TYR A 512 6.89 24.88 5.70
C TYR A 512 8.02 25.91 5.75
N GLU A 513 9.28 25.53 5.44
CA GLU A 513 10.37 26.50 5.23
C GLU A 513 10.10 27.27 3.92
N ARG A 514 9.93 28.61 4.04
CA ARG A 514 9.83 29.57 2.94
C ARG A 514 11.20 29.89 2.35
#